data_f9a64911f5499921860de260e4bd8296
#
_entry.id   f9a64911f5499921860de260e4bd8296
#
_cell.length_a   1.000
_cell.length_b   1.000
_cell.length_c   1.000
_cell.angle_alpha   90.00
_cell.angle_beta   90.00
_cell.angle_gamma   90.00
#
_symmetry.space_group_name_H-M   'P 1'
#
loop_
_entity.id
_entity.type
_entity.pdbx_description
1 polymer ?
#
loop_
_entity_poly.entity_id
_entity_poly.type
_entity_poly.pdbx_seq_one_letter_code
_entity_poly.pdbx_strand_id
1 'polypeptide(L)'
;MKAVKYIFLALGLIVILSLIIYVGREFLPSKPEKRIVPELEKVEREKIELPTSTVETTTEIGTTTQNVLTPTQFFDLPISFVKIDYPYLYAYDLNSKTIREYDLESKTYKELYKNPDINFVSYSKDFNKIVIKEKNNFYYLDLLKDKKISLPYNTERVLWKDFDLYLYLMGSPPYIAKLEDNEIKKLFNIYIFNLDMDSLNNGLVVYERDRKSPIILIKENGDREFLFDETDNISLITNKNDLIFFSSLKNRWKSYLINNKGEKLAEFNFGTLKEKCDFKDILVCGVPLNQNIENYYDWYNLKLNFVDKLIFYNPTKNEIKSINLTNKFDVINPQLTSAGLFFINRYDSRLYFIPQKNLPF
;
A
#
# COMPACT_ATOMS: atom_id res chain seq x y z
N MET A 1 13.58 -46.19 47.67
CA MET A 1 13.26 -45.99 46.26
C MET A 1 12.16 -44.96 45.95
N LYS A 2 11.12 -44.78 46.75
CA LYS A 2 10.04 -43.80 46.52
C LYS A 2 10.53 -42.32 46.61
N ALA A 3 11.38 -41.99 47.58
CA ALA A 3 11.89 -40.63 47.79
C ALA A 3 12.72 -40.11 46.62
N VAL A 4 13.52 -40.94 45.96
CA VAL A 4 14.35 -40.56 44.81
C VAL A 4 13.50 -40.18 43.57
N LYS A 5 12.36 -40.85 43.34
CA LYS A 5 11.42 -40.50 42.27
C LYS A 5 10.83 -39.10 42.45
N TYR A 6 10.49 -38.69 43.66
CA TYR A 6 9.93 -37.36 43.91
C TYR A 6 10.95 -36.25 43.75
N ILE A 7 12.25 -36.52 44.04
CA ILE A 7 13.33 -35.56 43.82
C ILE A 7 13.54 -35.31 42.32
N PHE A 8 13.53 -36.35 41.49
CA PHE A 8 13.64 -36.19 40.02
C PHE A 8 12.42 -35.48 39.41
N LEU A 9 11.22 -35.75 39.98
CA LEU A 9 9.99 -35.08 39.48
C LEU A 9 10.00 -33.58 39.83
N ALA A 10 10.46 -33.21 41.03
CA ALA A 10 10.60 -31.82 41.47
C ALA A 10 11.67 -31.08 40.67
N LEU A 11 12.82 -31.69 40.41
CA LEU A 11 13.86 -31.11 39.54
C LEU A 11 13.38 -30.90 38.10
N GLY A 12 12.65 -31.85 37.54
CA GLY A 12 12.04 -31.71 36.19
C GLY A 12 11.04 -30.55 36.11
N LEU A 13 10.24 -30.38 37.16
CA LEU A 13 9.26 -29.27 37.23
C LEU A 13 9.94 -27.88 37.30
N ILE A 14 11.04 -27.79 38.06
CA ILE A 14 11.83 -26.54 38.14
C ILE A 14 12.48 -26.19 36.81
N VAL A 15 12.98 -27.16 36.07
CA VAL A 15 13.57 -26.93 34.74
C VAL A 15 12.51 -26.47 33.75
N ILE A 16 11.31 -27.08 33.76
CA ILE A 16 10.21 -26.67 32.88
C ILE A 16 9.73 -25.24 33.22
N LEU A 17 9.59 -24.91 34.52
CA LEU A 17 9.20 -23.58 34.94
C LEU A 17 10.24 -22.49 34.53
N SER A 18 11.53 -22.79 34.67
CA SER A 18 12.59 -21.87 34.25
C SER A 18 12.62 -21.68 32.74
N LEU A 19 12.33 -22.72 31.95
CA LEU A 19 12.22 -22.63 30.49
C LEU A 19 11.01 -21.76 30.05
N ILE A 20 9.87 -21.91 30.73
CA ILE A 20 8.68 -21.10 30.48
C ILE A 20 8.92 -19.62 30.81
N ILE A 21 9.63 -19.33 31.91
CA ILE A 21 9.99 -17.96 32.29
C ILE A 21 11.00 -17.36 31.32
N TYR A 22 11.97 -18.16 30.85
CA TYR A 22 12.97 -17.70 29.86
C TYR A 22 12.32 -17.39 28.51
N VAL A 23 11.51 -18.30 27.97
CA VAL A 23 10.78 -18.12 26.72
C VAL A 23 9.76 -16.97 26.85
N GLY A 24 9.04 -16.87 27.98
CA GLY A 24 8.10 -15.78 28.21
C GLY A 24 8.75 -14.40 28.27
N ARG A 25 10.01 -14.29 28.67
CA ARG A 25 10.76 -13.01 28.66
C ARG A 25 11.14 -12.53 27.26
N GLU A 26 11.40 -13.42 26.33
CA GLU A 26 11.70 -13.05 24.93
C GLU A 26 10.47 -12.65 24.14
N PHE A 27 9.27 -13.08 24.56
CA PHE A 27 8.00 -12.75 23.89
C PHE A 27 7.22 -11.60 24.54
N LEU A 28 7.68 -11.03 25.66
CA LEU A 28 7.07 -9.82 26.20
C LEU A 28 7.50 -8.61 25.35
N PRO A 29 6.55 -7.90 24.70
CA PRO A 29 6.88 -6.69 23.97
C PRO A 29 7.52 -5.68 24.94
N SER A 30 8.72 -5.21 24.61
CA SER A 30 9.38 -4.11 25.32
C SER A 30 8.41 -2.94 25.46
N LYS A 31 8.27 -2.40 26.67
CA LYS A 31 7.42 -1.22 26.93
C LYS A 31 7.77 -0.14 25.90
N PRO A 32 6.77 0.45 25.22
CA PRO A 32 7.03 1.55 24.31
C PRO A 32 7.65 2.71 25.09
N GLU A 33 8.83 3.12 24.69
CA GLU A 33 9.47 4.36 25.15
C GLU A 33 8.52 5.53 24.88
N LYS A 34 8.18 6.27 25.92
CA LYS A 34 7.38 7.48 25.81
C LYS A 34 8.15 8.50 24.95
N ARG A 35 7.80 8.61 23.67
CA ARG A 35 8.20 9.76 22.85
C ARG A 35 7.51 10.98 23.44
N ILE A 36 8.31 11.91 23.94
CA ILE A 36 7.88 13.24 24.32
C ILE A 36 7.53 13.96 23.00
N VAL A 37 6.24 14.14 22.75
CA VAL A 37 5.74 14.97 21.65
C VAL A 37 5.72 16.40 22.17
N PRO A 38 6.40 17.36 21.52
CA PRO A 38 6.30 18.75 21.91
C PRO A 38 4.85 19.25 21.71
N GLU A 39 4.35 19.94 22.69
CA GLU A 39 3.05 20.61 22.70
C GLU A 39 3.06 21.71 21.62
N LEU A 40 2.23 21.57 20.59
CA LEU A 40 2.13 22.53 19.50
C LEU A 40 1.15 23.64 19.87
N GLU A 41 1.68 24.86 19.95
CA GLU A 41 0.90 26.10 20.04
C GLU A 41 -0.12 26.20 18.92
N LYS A 42 -1.29 26.77 19.26
CA LYS A 42 -2.37 27.07 18.30
C LYS A 42 -1.88 28.08 17.27
N VAL A 43 -1.67 27.60 16.05
CA VAL A 43 -1.37 28.48 14.90
C VAL A 43 -2.69 28.91 14.25
N GLU A 44 -2.88 30.22 14.13
CA GLU A 44 -3.95 30.86 13.39
C GLU A 44 -3.92 30.45 11.91
N ARG A 45 -5.11 30.39 11.31
CA ARG A 45 -5.33 29.94 9.93
C ARG A 45 -4.73 30.92 8.93
N GLU A 46 -3.54 30.66 8.46
CA GLU A 46 -3.02 31.32 7.27
C GLU A 46 -3.60 30.72 5.98
N LYS A 47 -3.87 31.61 5.02
CA LYS A 47 -4.38 31.28 3.69
C LYS A 47 -3.29 30.50 2.93
N ILE A 48 -3.53 29.23 2.64
CA ILE A 48 -2.58 28.39 1.90
C ILE A 48 -2.64 28.79 0.43
N GLU A 49 -1.58 29.35 -0.10
CA GLU A 49 -1.41 29.54 -1.54
C GLU A 49 -0.95 28.23 -2.17
N LEU A 50 -1.45 27.93 -3.39
CA LEU A 50 -0.99 26.75 -4.14
C LEU A 50 0.50 26.90 -4.41
N PRO A 51 1.32 25.95 -3.95
CA PRO A 51 2.75 26.11 -4.09
C PRO A 51 3.22 25.96 -5.54
N THR A 52 4.16 26.80 -5.94
CA THR A 52 4.83 26.74 -7.24
C THR A 52 6.11 25.90 -7.09
N SER A 53 6.21 24.76 -7.78
CA SER A 53 7.46 24.00 -7.80
C SER A 53 8.48 24.66 -8.73
N THR A 54 9.73 24.73 -8.29
CA THR A 54 10.85 25.27 -9.08
C THR A 54 11.54 24.13 -9.84
N VAL A 55 11.75 24.31 -11.13
CA VAL A 55 12.56 23.41 -11.95
C VAL A 55 13.98 23.95 -11.99
N GLU A 56 14.92 23.26 -11.39
CA GLU A 56 16.34 23.54 -11.57
C GLU A 56 16.90 22.63 -12.65
N THR A 57 17.44 23.24 -13.71
CA THR A 57 18.10 22.52 -14.80
C THR A 57 19.60 22.62 -14.58
N THR A 58 20.21 21.52 -14.17
CA THR A 58 21.66 21.41 -14.09
C THR A 58 22.20 20.85 -15.41
N THR A 59 22.99 21.63 -16.14
CA THR A 59 23.61 21.21 -17.39
C THR A 59 25.02 20.70 -17.09
N GLU A 60 25.24 19.40 -17.10
CA GLU A 60 26.57 18.80 -17.20
C GLU A 60 26.94 18.62 -18.69
N ILE A 61 28.15 19.01 -19.05
CA ILE A 61 28.68 18.93 -20.43
C ILE A 61 28.78 17.48 -20.85
N GLY A 62 27.90 17.03 -21.73
CA GLY A 62 27.96 15.72 -22.41
C GLY A 62 26.93 14.68 -21.99
N THR A 63 25.94 14.97 -21.14
CA THR A 63 24.90 14.03 -20.72
C THR A 63 23.50 14.60 -20.93
N THR A 64 22.55 13.74 -21.28
CA THR A 64 21.13 14.01 -21.35
C THR A 64 20.69 14.83 -20.14
N THR A 65 20.03 15.96 -20.40
CA THR A 65 19.43 16.84 -19.37
C THR A 65 18.56 16.01 -18.42
N GLN A 66 19.03 15.78 -17.21
CA GLN A 66 18.24 15.15 -16.17
C GLN A 66 17.35 16.25 -15.55
N ASN A 67 16.05 16.15 -15.75
CA ASN A 67 15.10 17.02 -15.05
C ASN A 67 15.12 16.68 -13.56
N VAL A 68 15.56 17.64 -12.75
CA VAL A 68 15.53 17.54 -11.29
C VAL A 68 14.38 18.40 -10.80
N LEU A 69 13.47 17.81 -10.02
CA LEU A 69 12.28 18.47 -9.51
C LEU A 69 12.28 18.53 -7.99
N THR A 70 11.85 19.68 -7.47
CA THR A 70 11.53 19.83 -6.05
C THR A 70 10.01 19.74 -5.88
N PRO A 71 9.48 18.64 -5.36
CA PRO A 71 8.07 18.55 -5.00
C PRO A 71 7.76 19.53 -3.88
N THR A 72 6.56 20.11 -3.89
CA THR A 72 6.12 21.01 -2.84
C THR A 72 5.26 20.29 -1.83
N GLN A 73 5.53 20.51 -0.55
CA GLN A 73 4.68 20.00 0.52
C GLN A 73 3.29 20.64 0.42
N PHE A 74 2.26 19.81 0.32
CA PHE A 74 0.88 20.29 0.13
C PHE A 74 0.16 20.54 1.46
N PHE A 75 0.33 19.62 2.43
CA PHE A 75 -0.17 19.79 3.80
C PHE A 75 0.96 19.66 4.82
N ASP A 76 0.87 20.43 5.88
CA ASP A 76 1.78 20.30 7.05
C ASP A 76 1.26 19.26 8.07
N LEU A 77 0.26 18.50 7.71
CA LEU A 77 -0.32 17.45 8.55
C LEU A 77 0.21 16.09 8.11
N PRO A 78 0.61 15.22 9.05
CA PRO A 78 0.94 13.85 8.75
C PRO A 78 -0.35 13.07 8.46
N ILE A 79 -0.41 12.47 7.27
CA ILE A 79 -1.58 11.71 6.80
C ILE A 79 -1.17 10.33 6.28
N SER A 80 -2.15 9.43 6.22
CA SER A 80 -1.97 8.10 5.64
C SER A 80 -3.23 7.66 4.91
N PHE A 81 -3.12 6.54 4.16
CA PHE A 81 -4.24 5.94 3.41
C PHE A 81 -4.94 6.95 2.50
N VAL A 82 -4.17 7.69 1.74
CA VAL A 82 -4.66 8.75 0.86
C VAL A 82 -5.30 8.17 -0.38
N LYS A 83 -6.46 8.69 -0.76
CA LYS A 83 -7.11 8.48 -2.04
C LYS A 83 -7.58 9.82 -2.58
N ILE A 84 -7.30 10.09 -3.86
CA ILE A 84 -7.61 11.38 -4.49
C ILE A 84 -8.54 11.16 -5.68
N ASP A 85 -9.64 11.89 -5.66
CA ASP A 85 -10.54 12.12 -6.80
C ASP A 85 -10.73 13.64 -6.90
N TYR A 86 -9.80 14.28 -7.60
CA TYR A 86 -9.70 15.73 -7.65
C TYR A 86 -11.04 16.38 -8.01
N PRO A 87 -11.53 17.39 -7.27
CA PRO A 87 -10.80 18.18 -6.26
C PRO A 87 -10.79 17.60 -4.83
N TYR A 88 -11.34 16.42 -4.59
CA TYR A 88 -11.42 15.84 -3.26
C TYR A 88 -10.24 14.92 -2.94
N LEU A 89 -9.82 14.96 -1.68
CA LEU A 89 -8.82 14.08 -1.10
C LEU A 89 -9.35 13.44 0.17
N TYR A 90 -9.27 12.14 0.26
CA TYR A 90 -9.65 11.34 1.42
C TYR A 90 -8.39 10.83 2.10
N ALA A 91 -8.27 11.05 3.39
CA ALA A 91 -7.10 10.64 4.15
C ALA A 91 -7.40 10.39 5.63
N TYR A 92 -6.58 9.57 6.25
CA TYR A 92 -6.54 9.44 7.70
C TYR A 92 -5.49 10.41 8.27
N ASP A 93 -5.96 11.39 9.04
CA ASP A 93 -5.12 12.35 9.76
C ASP A 93 -4.54 11.66 11.00
N LEU A 94 -3.22 11.54 11.03
CA LEU A 94 -2.50 10.84 12.10
C LEU A 94 -2.52 11.61 13.43
N ASN A 95 -2.72 12.93 13.41
CA ASN A 95 -2.80 13.76 14.62
C ASN A 95 -4.17 13.69 15.27
N SER A 96 -5.24 13.97 14.51
CA SER A 96 -6.61 13.97 15.01
C SER A 96 -7.23 12.58 15.13
N LYS A 97 -6.58 11.56 14.52
CA LYS A 97 -7.10 10.17 14.44
C LYS A 97 -8.45 10.08 13.74
N THR A 98 -8.60 10.83 12.66
CA THR A 98 -9.86 11.01 11.94
C THR A 98 -9.68 10.78 10.45
N ILE A 99 -10.58 10.04 9.82
CA ILE A 99 -10.70 9.98 8.36
C ILE A 99 -11.43 11.25 7.92
N ARG A 100 -10.82 12.00 7.00
CA ARG A 100 -11.33 13.27 6.50
C ARG A 100 -11.43 13.27 4.98
N GLU A 101 -12.43 13.99 4.50
CA GLU A 101 -12.55 14.47 3.13
C GLU A 101 -12.09 15.93 3.10
N TYR A 102 -11.07 16.21 2.29
CA TYR A 102 -10.57 17.56 2.07
C TYR A 102 -11.00 18.01 0.68
N ASP A 103 -11.58 19.20 0.59
CA ASP A 103 -11.76 19.90 -0.67
C ASP A 103 -10.50 20.75 -0.93
N LEU A 104 -9.75 20.38 -1.96
CA LEU A 104 -8.45 20.98 -2.28
C LEU A 104 -8.58 22.39 -2.88
N GLU A 105 -9.75 22.74 -3.44
CA GLU A 105 -10.03 24.06 -4.01
C GLU A 105 -10.49 25.05 -2.96
N SER A 106 -11.51 24.69 -2.17
CA SER A 106 -12.04 25.53 -1.10
C SER A 106 -11.16 25.52 0.16
N LYS A 107 -10.22 24.56 0.28
CA LYS A 107 -9.33 24.35 1.43
C LYS A 107 -10.09 24.08 2.73
N THR A 108 -11.21 23.40 2.62
CA THR A 108 -12.04 22.97 3.75
C THR A 108 -11.96 21.45 3.92
N TYR A 109 -12.42 20.96 5.05
CA TYR A 109 -12.53 19.52 5.27
C TYR A 109 -13.80 19.15 6.03
N LYS A 110 -14.22 17.91 5.81
CA LYS A 110 -15.31 17.26 6.53
C LYS A 110 -14.76 16.04 7.26
N GLU A 111 -15.10 15.88 8.53
CA GLU A 111 -14.78 14.65 9.28
C GLU A 111 -15.78 13.55 8.89
N LEU A 112 -15.26 12.39 8.52
CA LEU A 112 -16.06 11.24 8.11
C LEU A 112 -16.17 10.19 9.20
N TYR A 113 -15.04 9.86 9.84
CA TYR A 113 -15.00 8.82 10.88
C TYR A 113 -13.78 9.03 11.79
N LYS A 114 -13.98 8.94 13.10
CA LYS A 114 -12.92 9.13 14.10
C LYS A 114 -12.68 7.87 14.91
N ASN A 115 -11.45 7.36 14.88
CA ASN A 115 -11.02 6.24 15.71
C ASN A 115 -9.48 6.20 15.79
N PRO A 116 -8.88 6.14 17.00
CA PRO A 116 -7.42 6.12 17.18
C PRO A 116 -6.74 4.80 16.79
N ASP A 117 -7.51 3.70 16.72
CA ASP A 117 -6.98 2.35 16.51
C ASP A 117 -6.92 1.93 15.03
N ILE A 118 -7.20 2.86 14.10
CA ILE A 118 -7.15 2.57 12.67
C ILE A 118 -5.71 2.35 12.21
N ASN A 119 -5.47 1.22 11.58
CA ASN A 119 -4.18 0.86 11.01
C ASN A 119 -4.24 0.48 9.51
N PHE A 120 -5.43 0.56 8.90
CA PHE A 120 -5.68 0.38 7.48
C PHE A 120 -6.99 1.06 7.07
N VAL A 121 -7.00 1.68 5.89
CA VAL A 121 -8.21 2.21 5.24
C VAL A 121 -8.17 1.88 3.75
N SER A 122 -9.31 1.45 3.22
CA SER A 122 -9.51 1.23 1.78
C SER A 122 -10.86 1.80 1.36
N TYR A 123 -10.90 2.50 0.24
CA TYR A 123 -12.06 3.26 -0.23
C TYR A 123 -12.70 2.59 -1.44
N SER A 124 -14.03 2.57 -1.50
CA SER A 124 -14.78 2.28 -2.72
C SER A 124 -14.54 3.36 -3.78
N LYS A 125 -14.98 3.10 -5.00
CA LYS A 125 -14.82 4.05 -6.12
C LYS A 125 -15.54 5.39 -5.88
N ASP A 126 -16.68 5.36 -5.24
CA ASP A 126 -17.52 6.54 -4.94
C ASP A 126 -17.24 7.17 -3.58
N PHE A 127 -16.29 6.63 -2.82
CA PHE A 127 -15.89 7.06 -1.47
C PHE A 127 -16.99 7.02 -0.40
N ASN A 128 -18.19 6.59 -0.75
CA ASN A 128 -19.31 6.46 0.19
C ASN A 128 -19.19 5.24 1.11
N LYS A 129 -18.34 4.30 0.73
CA LYS A 129 -18.08 3.08 1.47
C LYS A 129 -16.57 2.93 1.70
N ILE A 130 -16.22 2.56 2.92
CA ILE A 130 -14.83 2.33 3.27
C ILE A 130 -14.70 1.03 4.05
N VAL A 131 -13.54 0.38 3.92
CA VAL A 131 -13.13 -0.67 4.84
C VAL A 131 -11.99 -0.13 5.69
N ILE A 132 -12.13 -0.30 6.99
CA ILE A 132 -11.09 0.02 7.95
C ILE A 132 -10.65 -1.23 8.69
N LYS A 133 -9.40 -1.24 9.15
CA LYS A 133 -8.91 -2.23 10.11
C LYS A 133 -8.64 -1.51 11.43
N GLU A 134 -9.35 -1.94 12.48
CA GLU A 134 -9.15 -1.48 13.85
C GLU A 134 -8.49 -2.62 14.62
N LYS A 135 -7.27 -2.41 15.10
CA LYS A 135 -6.45 -3.48 15.70
C LYS A 135 -6.28 -4.65 14.71
N ASN A 136 -6.98 -5.76 14.95
CA ASN A 136 -6.91 -6.97 14.11
C ASN A 136 -8.20 -7.25 13.33
N ASN A 137 -9.25 -6.45 13.51
CA ASN A 137 -10.56 -6.70 12.91
C ASN A 137 -10.84 -5.72 11.78
N PHE A 138 -11.38 -6.23 10.68
CA PHE A 138 -11.87 -5.42 9.59
C PHE A 138 -13.34 -5.04 9.80
N TYR A 139 -13.67 -3.80 9.42
CA TYR A 139 -15.03 -3.26 9.44
C TYR A 139 -15.33 -2.59 8.11
N TYR A 140 -16.53 -2.84 7.62
CA TYR A 140 -17.11 -2.11 6.52
C TYR A 140 -17.95 -0.97 7.07
N LEU A 141 -17.77 0.23 6.53
CA LEU A 141 -18.55 1.43 6.86
C LEU A 141 -19.29 1.92 5.62
N ASP A 142 -20.59 2.12 5.72
CA ASP A 142 -21.40 2.84 4.75
C ASP A 142 -21.64 4.26 5.31
N LEU A 143 -20.93 5.24 4.77
CA LEU A 143 -20.93 6.61 5.28
C LEU A 143 -22.24 7.35 5.02
N LEU A 144 -23.01 6.93 3.99
CA LEU A 144 -24.31 7.53 3.69
C LEU A 144 -25.40 7.03 4.64
N LYS A 145 -25.29 5.80 5.10
CA LYS A 145 -26.29 5.16 5.97
C LYS A 145 -25.88 5.16 7.44
N ASP A 146 -24.71 5.72 7.75
CA ASP A 146 -24.10 5.68 9.09
C ASP A 146 -24.06 4.24 9.65
N LYS A 147 -23.67 3.29 8.82
CA LYS A 147 -23.72 1.87 9.16
C LYS A 147 -22.31 1.30 9.26
N LYS A 148 -22.02 0.61 10.37
CA LYS A 148 -20.78 -0.15 10.59
C LYS A 148 -21.08 -1.63 10.69
N ILE A 149 -20.39 -2.46 9.90
CA ILE A 149 -20.52 -3.93 9.88
C ILE A 149 -19.17 -4.53 10.20
N SER A 150 -19.11 -5.46 11.16
CA SER A 150 -17.91 -6.26 11.39
C SER A 150 -17.77 -7.30 10.28
N LEU A 151 -16.61 -7.33 9.64
CA LEU A 151 -16.26 -8.40 8.70
C LEU A 151 -15.80 -9.64 9.49
N PRO A 152 -15.80 -10.85 8.88
CA PRO A 152 -15.34 -12.06 9.56
C PRO A 152 -13.93 -11.89 10.17
N TYR A 153 -13.72 -12.41 11.37
CA TYR A 153 -12.46 -12.27 12.12
C TYR A 153 -11.24 -12.87 11.40
N ASN A 154 -11.48 -13.84 10.50
CA ASN A 154 -10.48 -14.49 9.68
C ASN A 154 -10.25 -13.80 8.32
N THR A 155 -10.72 -12.55 8.15
CA THR A 155 -10.43 -11.73 6.97
C THR A 155 -8.96 -11.32 7.00
N GLU A 156 -8.21 -11.65 5.95
CA GLU A 156 -6.79 -11.33 5.81
C GLU A 156 -6.54 -10.19 4.82
N ARG A 157 -7.33 -10.13 3.75
CA ARG A 157 -7.23 -9.10 2.71
C ARG A 157 -8.61 -8.64 2.27
N VAL A 158 -8.65 -7.40 1.84
CA VAL A 158 -9.83 -6.78 1.22
C VAL A 158 -9.42 -6.09 -0.07
N LEU A 159 -10.32 -6.10 -1.04
CA LEU A 159 -10.12 -5.46 -2.34
C LEU A 159 -11.45 -4.85 -2.82
N TRP A 160 -11.42 -3.61 -3.22
CA TRP A 160 -12.49 -2.99 -3.98
C TRP A 160 -12.28 -3.20 -5.48
N LYS A 161 -13.28 -3.78 -6.15
CA LYS A 161 -13.43 -3.75 -7.61
C LYS A 161 -14.63 -2.87 -7.90
N ASP A 162 -14.40 -1.63 -8.28
CA ASP A 162 -15.40 -0.56 -8.38
C ASP A 162 -16.20 -0.38 -7.06
N PHE A 163 -17.43 -0.89 -7.00
CA PHE A 163 -18.33 -0.81 -5.83
C PHE A 163 -18.42 -2.12 -5.05
N ASP A 164 -17.83 -3.17 -5.57
CA ASP A 164 -17.86 -4.51 -5.02
C ASP A 164 -16.68 -4.75 -4.07
N LEU A 165 -16.97 -5.24 -2.89
CA LEU A 165 -15.97 -5.59 -1.90
C LEU A 165 -15.69 -7.09 -1.92
N TYR A 166 -14.47 -7.45 -2.30
CA TYR A 166 -13.95 -8.80 -2.22
C TYR A 166 -13.11 -9.00 -0.97
N LEU A 167 -13.22 -10.17 -0.38
CA LEU A 167 -12.57 -10.56 0.85
C LEU A 167 -11.78 -11.85 0.62
N TYR A 168 -10.54 -11.89 1.08
CA TYR A 168 -9.82 -13.15 1.24
C TYR A 168 -9.91 -13.56 2.71
N LEU A 169 -10.45 -14.76 2.95
CA LEU A 169 -10.69 -15.31 4.27
C LEU A 169 -9.87 -16.57 4.48
N MET A 170 -9.18 -16.61 5.63
CA MET A 170 -8.50 -17.81 6.08
C MET A 170 -9.53 -18.84 6.56
N GLY A 171 -9.37 -20.06 6.10
CA GLY A 171 -10.24 -21.16 6.44
C GLY A 171 -9.57 -22.49 6.11
N SER A 172 -10.29 -23.57 6.16
CA SER A 172 -9.79 -24.88 5.76
C SER A 172 -10.76 -25.51 4.74
N PRO A 173 -10.56 -25.23 3.43
CA PRO A 173 -9.54 -24.39 2.79
C PRO A 173 -9.83 -22.88 2.87
N PRO A 174 -8.82 -22.02 2.62
CA PRO A 174 -9.01 -20.58 2.43
C PRO A 174 -9.90 -20.31 1.21
N TYR A 175 -10.59 -19.15 1.20
CA TYR A 175 -11.52 -18.84 0.13
C TYR A 175 -11.63 -17.33 -0.13
N ILE A 176 -12.09 -16.98 -1.33
CA ILE A 176 -12.50 -15.63 -1.68
C ILE A 176 -14.02 -15.54 -1.56
N ALA A 177 -14.48 -14.45 -0.99
CA ALA A 177 -15.87 -14.08 -0.83
C ALA A 177 -16.13 -12.67 -1.30
N LYS A 178 -17.40 -12.32 -1.49
CA LYS A 178 -17.88 -10.98 -1.84
C LYS A 178 -18.90 -10.54 -0.80
N LEU A 179 -18.86 -9.27 -0.44
CA LEU A 179 -19.90 -8.65 0.37
C LEU A 179 -21.05 -8.19 -0.54
N GLU A 180 -22.21 -8.81 -0.43
CA GLU A 180 -23.43 -8.44 -1.16
C GLU A 180 -24.58 -8.30 -0.18
N ASP A 181 -25.33 -7.18 -0.26
CA ASP A 181 -26.48 -6.91 0.60
C ASP A 181 -26.22 -7.08 2.11
N ASN A 182 -24.99 -6.77 2.54
CA ASN A 182 -24.46 -6.95 3.90
C ASN A 182 -24.25 -8.41 4.32
N GLU A 183 -24.32 -9.35 3.41
CA GLU A 183 -24.00 -10.77 3.63
C GLU A 183 -22.71 -11.15 2.93
N ILE A 184 -21.96 -12.06 3.54
CA ILE A 184 -20.71 -12.58 2.98
C ILE A 184 -21.04 -13.82 2.15
N LYS A 185 -20.96 -13.68 0.83
CA LYS A 185 -21.15 -14.79 -0.11
C LYS A 185 -19.82 -15.38 -0.51
N LYS A 186 -19.59 -16.63 -0.17
CA LYS A 186 -18.43 -17.39 -0.62
C LYS A 186 -18.52 -17.60 -2.13
N LEU A 187 -17.43 -17.27 -2.85
CA LEU A 187 -17.33 -17.44 -4.28
C LEU A 187 -16.61 -18.76 -4.62
N PHE A 188 -15.36 -18.90 -4.20
CA PHE A 188 -14.55 -20.08 -4.52
C PHE A 188 -13.42 -20.32 -3.50
N ASN A 189 -13.03 -21.60 -3.33
CA ASN A 189 -11.87 -21.95 -2.55
C ASN A 189 -10.58 -21.59 -3.30
N ILE A 190 -9.56 -21.19 -2.55
CA ILE A 190 -8.23 -20.91 -3.09
C ILE A 190 -7.17 -21.50 -2.17
N TYR A 191 -6.22 -22.27 -2.72
CA TYR A 191 -5.17 -22.95 -1.96
C TYR A 191 -3.86 -22.17 -2.01
N ILE A 192 -3.96 -20.85 -1.81
CA ILE A 192 -2.83 -19.93 -1.70
C ILE A 192 -2.88 -19.32 -0.31
N PHE A 193 -1.79 -19.49 0.45
CA PHE A 193 -1.60 -18.83 1.73
C PHE A 193 -0.88 -17.50 1.48
N ASN A 194 -1.06 -16.52 2.37
CA ASN A 194 -0.48 -15.19 2.20
C ASN A 194 -0.78 -14.56 0.82
N LEU A 195 -2.01 -14.78 0.37
CA LEU A 195 -2.51 -14.27 -0.90
C LEU A 195 -2.55 -12.76 -0.91
N ASP A 196 -2.13 -12.17 -2.02
CA ASP A 196 -2.45 -10.81 -2.38
C ASP A 196 -3.29 -10.81 -3.66
N MET A 197 -4.08 -9.75 -3.87
CA MET A 197 -5.01 -9.68 -4.98
C MET A 197 -5.17 -8.25 -5.50
N ASP A 198 -5.47 -8.18 -6.79
CA ASP A 198 -5.88 -6.96 -7.48
C ASP A 198 -6.97 -7.29 -8.49
N SER A 199 -7.55 -6.31 -9.18
CA SER A 199 -8.72 -6.51 -10.04
C SER A 199 -8.47 -6.11 -11.49
N LEU A 200 -8.95 -6.96 -12.40
CA LEU A 200 -9.14 -6.66 -13.82
C LEU A 200 -10.64 -6.58 -14.14
N ASN A 201 -11.00 -6.08 -15.32
CA ASN A 201 -12.40 -5.99 -15.73
C ASN A 201 -13.10 -7.37 -15.68
N ASN A 202 -12.40 -8.43 -16.07
CA ASN A 202 -12.94 -9.79 -16.20
C ASN A 202 -12.70 -10.71 -14.99
N GLY A 203 -12.11 -10.19 -13.89
CA GLY A 203 -11.87 -11.04 -12.72
C GLY A 203 -10.92 -10.45 -11.70
N LEU A 204 -10.34 -11.33 -10.90
CA LEU A 204 -9.35 -11.03 -9.88
C LEU A 204 -7.99 -11.61 -10.27
N VAL A 205 -6.95 -10.82 -10.14
CA VAL A 205 -5.56 -11.29 -10.23
C VAL A 205 -5.09 -11.63 -8.83
N VAL A 206 -4.58 -12.85 -8.67
CA VAL A 206 -4.11 -13.35 -7.37
C VAL A 206 -2.71 -13.94 -7.47
N TYR A 207 -1.95 -13.80 -6.41
CA TYR A 207 -0.59 -14.33 -6.28
C TYR A 207 -0.20 -14.50 -4.80
N GLU A 208 0.85 -15.27 -4.51
CA GLU A 208 1.43 -15.36 -3.17
C GLU A 208 2.56 -14.34 -3.03
N ARG A 209 2.55 -13.54 -1.95
CA ARG A 209 3.51 -12.43 -1.78
C ARG A 209 4.94 -12.88 -1.52
N ASP A 210 5.12 -13.88 -0.67
CA ASP A 210 6.38 -14.14 0.03
C ASP A 210 7.10 -15.38 -0.49
N ARG A 211 6.59 -15.95 -1.56
CA ARG A 211 7.11 -17.18 -2.17
C ARG A 211 7.15 -17.06 -3.67
N LYS A 212 7.79 -18.04 -4.26
CA LYS A 212 7.68 -18.28 -5.69
C LYS A 212 6.25 -18.70 -6.02
N SER A 213 5.58 -17.92 -6.83
CA SER A 213 4.17 -18.09 -7.16
C SER A 213 3.89 -17.70 -8.61
N PRO A 214 2.96 -18.38 -9.29
CA PRO A 214 2.41 -17.87 -10.54
C PRO A 214 1.49 -16.67 -10.27
N ILE A 215 1.28 -15.87 -11.31
CA ILE A 215 0.20 -14.87 -11.37
C ILE A 215 -1.00 -15.53 -12.03
N ILE A 216 -2.13 -15.56 -11.33
CA ILE A 216 -3.35 -16.28 -11.76
C ILE A 216 -4.49 -15.27 -11.90
N LEU A 217 -5.17 -15.29 -13.03
CA LEU A 217 -6.46 -14.65 -13.22
C LEU A 217 -7.58 -15.62 -12.81
N ILE A 218 -8.44 -15.19 -11.91
CA ILE A 218 -9.67 -15.91 -11.56
C ILE A 218 -10.84 -15.10 -12.11
N LYS A 219 -11.51 -15.67 -13.10
CA LYS A 219 -12.68 -15.06 -13.74
C LYS A 219 -13.89 -15.09 -12.82
N GLU A 220 -14.90 -14.28 -13.12
CA GLU A 220 -16.13 -14.20 -12.32
C GLU A 220 -16.89 -15.55 -12.24
N ASN A 221 -16.78 -16.40 -13.26
CA ASN A 221 -17.33 -17.76 -13.27
C ASN A 221 -16.49 -18.79 -12.48
N GLY A 222 -15.36 -18.38 -11.91
CA GLY A 222 -14.43 -19.21 -11.15
C GLY A 222 -13.34 -19.90 -11.97
N ASP A 223 -13.34 -19.75 -13.30
CA ASP A 223 -12.27 -20.27 -14.16
C ASP A 223 -10.94 -19.62 -13.84
N ARG A 224 -9.85 -20.38 -13.96
CA ARG A 224 -8.50 -19.95 -13.62
C ARG A 224 -7.60 -19.98 -14.84
N GLU A 225 -6.89 -18.90 -15.06
CA GLU A 225 -5.90 -18.77 -16.13
C GLU A 225 -4.55 -18.38 -15.54
N PHE A 226 -3.48 -19.11 -15.92
CA PHE A 226 -2.12 -18.74 -15.54
C PHE A 226 -1.65 -17.64 -16.50
N LEU A 227 -1.38 -16.45 -15.95
CA LEU A 227 -0.94 -15.30 -16.74
C LEU A 227 0.57 -15.20 -16.84
N PHE A 228 1.28 -15.66 -15.82
CA PHE A 228 2.73 -15.61 -15.77
C PHE A 228 3.26 -16.76 -14.94
N ASP A 229 4.42 -17.30 -15.37
CA ASP A 229 5.09 -18.39 -14.68
C ASP A 229 5.51 -17.99 -13.27
N GLU A 230 5.89 -18.99 -12.48
CA GLU A 230 6.33 -18.78 -11.12
C GLU A 230 7.51 -17.80 -11.04
N THR A 231 7.30 -16.71 -10.35
CA THR A 231 8.33 -15.71 -10.02
C THR A 231 8.38 -15.44 -8.52
N ASP A 232 9.52 -14.96 -8.07
CA ASP A 232 9.77 -14.78 -6.63
C ASP A 232 9.34 -13.38 -6.16
N ASN A 233 8.71 -13.33 -4.99
CA ASN A 233 8.42 -12.11 -4.26
C ASN A 233 7.74 -11.04 -5.14
N ILE A 234 6.52 -11.32 -5.55
CA ILE A 234 5.75 -10.46 -6.46
C ILE A 234 5.21 -9.24 -5.72
N SER A 235 5.34 -8.07 -6.35
CA SER A 235 4.59 -6.85 -6.03
C SER A 235 3.86 -6.40 -7.29
N LEU A 236 2.53 -6.33 -7.28
CA LEU A 236 1.70 -6.23 -8.48
C LEU A 236 0.63 -5.14 -8.32
N ILE A 237 0.38 -4.41 -9.40
CA ILE A 237 -0.73 -3.47 -9.57
C ILE A 237 -1.33 -3.62 -10.97
N THR A 238 -2.65 -3.46 -11.06
CA THR A 238 -3.39 -3.51 -12.33
C THR A 238 -3.94 -2.15 -12.72
N ASN A 239 -4.44 -2.04 -13.95
CA ASN A 239 -5.20 -0.87 -14.39
C ASN A 239 -6.54 -1.25 -15.03
N LYS A 240 -7.37 -0.24 -15.30
CA LYS A 240 -8.69 -0.40 -15.94
C LYS A 240 -8.64 -0.93 -17.38
N ASN A 241 -7.47 -0.93 -18.04
CA ASN A 241 -7.29 -1.42 -19.41
C ASN A 241 -6.79 -2.87 -19.44
N ASP A 242 -6.97 -3.61 -18.33
CA ASP A 242 -6.55 -5.00 -18.16
C ASP A 242 -5.04 -5.23 -18.34
N LEU A 243 -4.24 -4.22 -17.98
CA LEU A 243 -2.79 -4.31 -17.93
C LEU A 243 -2.34 -4.61 -16.49
N ILE A 244 -1.31 -5.43 -16.37
CA ILE A 244 -0.73 -5.87 -15.11
C ILE A 244 0.73 -5.46 -15.11
N PHE A 245 1.10 -4.55 -14.20
CA PHE A 245 2.48 -4.25 -13.89
C PHE A 245 2.88 -4.98 -12.62
N PHE A 246 4.00 -5.70 -12.68
CA PHE A 246 4.53 -6.35 -11.48
C PHE A 246 6.04 -6.33 -11.43
N SER A 247 6.58 -6.34 -10.22
CA SER A 247 7.99 -6.45 -9.93
C SER A 247 8.30 -7.81 -9.30
N SER A 248 9.39 -8.43 -9.76
CA SER A 248 10.04 -9.55 -9.08
C SER A 248 11.16 -8.99 -8.20
N LEU A 249 11.09 -9.24 -6.89
CA LEU A 249 11.91 -8.58 -5.89
C LEU A 249 13.03 -9.49 -5.34
N LYS A 250 13.52 -10.45 -6.14
CA LYS A 250 14.61 -11.35 -5.76
C LYS A 250 15.85 -11.11 -6.61
N ASN A 251 17.03 -11.13 -6.00
CA ASN A 251 18.34 -10.98 -6.60
C ASN A 251 18.58 -9.61 -7.26
N ARG A 252 18.08 -9.41 -8.47
CA ARG A 252 18.02 -8.11 -9.16
C ARG A 252 16.57 -7.80 -9.43
N TRP A 253 16.11 -6.70 -8.88
CA TRP A 253 14.74 -6.26 -9.06
C TRP A 253 14.48 -5.96 -10.54
N LYS A 254 13.47 -6.62 -11.07
CA LYS A 254 12.98 -6.43 -12.44
C LYS A 254 11.48 -6.27 -12.42
N SER A 255 10.97 -5.50 -13.36
CA SER A 255 9.53 -5.34 -13.53
C SER A 255 9.09 -5.72 -14.93
N TYR A 256 7.84 -6.10 -15.04
CA TYR A 256 7.22 -6.56 -16.26
C TYR A 256 5.83 -5.91 -16.40
N LEU A 257 5.47 -5.64 -17.65
CA LEU A 257 4.11 -5.31 -18.03
C LEU A 257 3.57 -6.45 -18.89
N ILE A 258 2.43 -6.99 -18.51
CA ILE A 258 1.70 -8.02 -19.25
C ILE A 258 0.25 -7.58 -19.47
N ASN A 259 -0.41 -8.18 -20.43
CA ASN A 259 -1.86 -8.04 -20.60
C ASN A 259 -2.62 -9.16 -19.84
N ASN A 260 -3.94 -9.12 -19.92
CA ASN A 260 -4.83 -10.11 -19.29
C ASN A 260 -4.81 -11.52 -19.91
N LYS A 261 -3.96 -11.73 -20.93
CA LYS A 261 -3.66 -13.05 -21.52
C LYS A 261 -2.28 -13.56 -21.12
N GLY A 262 -1.54 -12.79 -20.31
CA GLY A 262 -0.17 -13.11 -19.90
C GLY A 262 0.91 -12.77 -20.94
N GLU A 263 0.55 -12.10 -22.04
CA GLU A 263 1.52 -11.68 -23.05
C GLU A 263 2.38 -10.53 -22.51
N LYS A 264 3.71 -10.69 -22.56
CA LYS A 264 4.67 -9.68 -22.12
C LYS A 264 4.72 -8.53 -23.11
N LEU A 265 4.38 -7.34 -22.64
CA LEU A 265 4.37 -6.10 -23.40
C LEU A 265 5.66 -5.29 -23.21
N ALA A 266 6.20 -5.31 -21.98
CA ALA A 266 7.46 -4.60 -21.67
C ALA A 266 8.21 -5.30 -20.52
N GLU A 267 9.52 -5.07 -20.48
CA GLU A 267 10.42 -5.46 -19.38
C GLU A 267 11.27 -4.27 -18.97
N PHE A 268 11.43 -4.08 -17.66
CA PHE A 268 12.15 -2.95 -17.08
C PHE A 268 13.30 -3.43 -16.19
N ASN A 269 14.45 -2.80 -16.29
CA ASN A 269 15.62 -3.07 -15.45
C ASN A 269 15.55 -2.34 -14.10
N PHE A 270 14.38 -2.25 -13.52
CA PHE A 270 14.15 -1.77 -12.17
C PHE A 270 13.01 -2.56 -11.55
N GLY A 271 12.94 -2.55 -10.22
CA GLY A 271 11.78 -3.03 -9.48
C GLY A 271 11.31 -2.01 -8.47
N THR A 272 10.07 -2.14 -8.08
CA THR A 272 9.44 -1.28 -7.09
C THR A 272 8.30 -2.02 -6.39
N LEU A 273 7.75 -1.42 -5.35
CA LEU A 273 6.62 -1.97 -4.61
C LEU A 273 5.30 -1.38 -5.13
N LYS A 274 4.20 -2.13 -5.07
CA LYS A 274 2.89 -1.67 -5.51
C LYS A 274 2.42 -0.40 -4.79
N GLU A 275 2.77 -0.29 -3.52
CA GLU A 275 2.47 0.88 -2.69
C GLU A 275 3.18 2.15 -3.17
N LYS A 276 4.16 1.99 -4.03
CA LYS A 276 4.94 3.07 -4.65
C LYS A 276 4.49 3.39 -6.08
N CYS A 277 3.40 2.78 -6.55
CA CYS A 277 2.89 2.94 -7.92
C CYS A 277 1.42 3.40 -7.95
N ASP A 278 1.07 4.12 -9.02
CA ASP A 278 -0.30 4.35 -9.50
C ASP A 278 -0.35 3.95 -10.97
N PHE A 279 -1.36 3.19 -11.35
CA PHE A 279 -1.51 2.72 -12.72
C PHE A 279 -2.92 2.97 -13.23
N LYS A 280 -3.12 4.12 -13.86
CA LYS A 280 -4.35 4.44 -14.61
C LYS A 280 -4.10 4.25 -16.11
N ASP A 281 -4.00 5.34 -16.86
CA ASP A 281 -3.60 5.32 -18.28
C ASP A 281 -2.06 5.35 -18.42
N ILE A 282 -1.40 5.98 -17.45
CA ILE A 282 0.06 6.05 -17.30
C ILE A 282 0.43 5.36 -15.99
N LEU A 283 1.46 4.52 -16.05
CA LEU A 283 2.09 3.98 -14.85
C LEU A 283 3.03 5.04 -14.26
N VAL A 284 2.85 5.37 -13.00
CA VAL A 284 3.73 6.26 -12.23
C VAL A 284 4.25 5.51 -11.04
N CYS A 285 5.57 5.44 -10.87
CA CYS A 285 6.18 4.74 -9.73
C CYS A 285 7.31 5.54 -9.08
N GLY A 286 7.36 5.51 -7.75
CA GLY A 286 8.59 5.76 -6.98
C GLY A 286 9.50 4.55 -7.10
N VAL A 287 10.68 4.75 -7.69
CA VAL A 287 11.64 3.67 -7.94
C VAL A 287 12.91 3.94 -7.15
N PRO A 288 13.31 3.03 -6.24
CA PRO A 288 14.52 3.19 -5.46
C PRO A 288 15.75 3.40 -6.35
N LEU A 289 16.57 4.41 -6.01
CA LEU A 289 17.84 4.65 -6.72
C LEU A 289 18.82 3.48 -6.52
N ASN A 290 18.81 2.88 -5.32
CA ASN A 290 19.55 1.66 -5.05
C ASN A 290 18.65 0.44 -5.28
N GLN A 291 18.96 -0.37 -6.27
CA GLN A 291 18.24 -1.60 -6.63
C GLN A 291 18.87 -2.87 -6.00
N ASN A 292 19.96 -2.75 -5.27
CA ASN A 292 20.63 -3.86 -4.60
C ASN A 292 20.09 -4.03 -3.17
N ILE A 293 18.81 -4.30 -3.05
CA ILE A 293 18.14 -4.45 -1.77
C ILE A 293 17.91 -5.95 -1.54
N GLU A 294 18.61 -6.50 -0.55
CA GLU A 294 18.52 -7.93 -0.23
C GLU A 294 17.19 -8.30 0.40
N ASN A 295 16.63 -7.41 1.22
CA ASN A 295 15.40 -7.67 1.96
C ASN A 295 14.43 -6.49 1.90
N TYR A 296 13.46 -6.54 1.00
CA TYR A 296 12.41 -5.52 0.90
C TYR A 296 11.42 -5.53 2.09
N TYR A 297 11.36 -6.59 2.88
CA TYR A 297 10.56 -6.63 4.11
C TYR A 297 11.03 -5.61 5.15
N ASP A 298 12.31 -5.24 5.14
CA ASP A 298 12.81 -4.19 6.02
C ASP A 298 12.16 -2.83 5.73
N TRP A 299 11.73 -2.60 4.49
CA TRP A 299 10.91 -1.45 4.16
C TRP A 299 9.52 -1.57 4.79
N TYR A 300 8.80 -2.69 4.64
CA TYR A 300 7.49 -2.87 5.27
C TYR A 300 7.57 -2.81 6.80
N ASN A 301 8.66 -3.28 7.39
CA ASN A 301 8.89 -3.25 8.83
C ASN A 301 9.44 -1.92 9.35
N LEU A 302 9.45 -0.85 8.55
CA LEU A 302 9.95 0.49 8.91
C LEU A 302 11.43 0.53 9.30
N LYS A 303 12.24 -0.46 8.94
CA LYS A 303 13.67 -0.52 9.20
C LYS A 303 14.50 0.16 8.10
N LEU A 304 13.93 0.30 6.92
CA LEU A 304 14.57 0.87 5.74
C LEU A 304 13.63 1.86 5.07
N ASN A 305 14.16 3.01 4.67
CA ASN A 305 13.51 3.94 3.75
C ASN A 305 14.30 4.00 2.44
N PHE A 306 13.62 4.15 1.33
CA PHE A 306 14.24 4.31 0.03
C PHE A 306 14.48 5.79 -0.28
N VAL A 307 15.42 6.04 -1.19
CA VAL A 307 15.54 7.30 -1.91
C VAL A 307 15.12 7.03 -3.33
N ASP A 308 14.04 7.64 -3.77
CA ASP A 308 13.40 7.35 -5.03
C ASP A 308 13.67 8.39 -6.10
N LYS A 309 13.60 7.95 -7.35
CA LYS A 309 13.23 8.76 -8.51
C LYS A 309 11.81 8.41 -8.93
N LEU A 310 11.15 9.31 -9.65
CA LEU A 310 9.86 9.01 -10.28
C LEU A 310 10.10 8.46 -11.68
N ILE A 311 9.39 7.38 -12.01
CA ILE A 311 9.33 6.81 -13.35
C ILE A 311 7.90 6.90 -13.85
N PHE A 312 7.75 7.35 -15.08
CA PHE A 312 6.50 7.44 -15.82
C PHE A 312 6.62 6.55 -17.06
N TYR A 313 5.64 5.68 -17.25
CA TYR A 313 5.57 4.85 -18.45
C TYR A 313 4.19 4.96 -19.09
N ASN A 314 4.19 5.32 -20.37
CA ASN A 314 2.97 5.36 -21.18
C ASN A 314 2.89 4.08 -22.03
N PRO A 315 1.99 3.12 -21.70
CA PRO A 315 1.89 1.87 -22.45
C PRO A 315 1.47 2.05 -23.91
N THR A 316 0.63 3.04 -24.19
CA THR A 316 0.12 3.32 -25.56
C THR A 316 1.22 3.82 -26.47
N LYS A 317 2.14 4.64 -25.95
CA LYS A 317 3.27 5.19 -26.72
C LYS A 317 4.53 4.35 -26.61
N ASN A 318 4.55 3.38 -25.70
CA ASN A 318 5.74 2.63 -25.29
C ASN A 318 6.91 3.56 -24.88
N GLU A 319 6.59 4.61 -24.12
CA GLU A 319 7.53 5.68 -23.77
C GLU A 319 7.76 5.69 -22.27
N ILE A 320 9.04 5.69 -21.87
CA ILE A 320 9.46 5.79 -20.47
C ILE A 320 10.17 7.12 -20.23
N LYS A 321 9.81 7.81 -19.15
CA LYS A 321 10.46 9.05 -18.69
C LYS A 321 10.75 8.96 -17.20
N SER A 322 11.77 9.67 -16.76
CA SER A 322 12.14 9.70 -15.34
C SER A 322 12.41 11.13 -14.87
N ILE A 323 12.14 11.36 -13.58
CA ILE A 323 12.42 12.60 -12.87
C ILE A 323 13.20 12.26 -11.61
N ASN A 324 14.34 12.90 -11.42
CA ASN A 324 15.04 12.86 -10.15
C ASN A 324 14.44 13.89 -9.18
N LEU A 325 14.32 13.52 -7.92
CA LEU A 325 13.84 14.39 -6.87
C LEU A 325 15.02 15.04 -6.15
N THR A 326 14.93 16.34 -5.85
CA THR A 326 16.03 17.11 -5.22
C THR A 326 16.37 16.66 -3.81
N ASN A 327 15.38 16.17 -3.06
CA ASN A 327 15.52 15.72 -1.69
C ASN A 327 15.36 14.20 -1.58
N LYS A 328 15.65 13.67 -0.39
CA LYS A 328 15.39 12.27 -0.09
C LYS A 328 13.90 12.04 0.08
N PHE A 329 13.27 11.48 -0.93
CA PHE A 329 11.87 11.05 -0.91
C PHE A 329 11.79 9.54 -0.95
N ASP A 330 11.01 8.96 -0.06
CA ASP A 330 10.51 7.59 -0.14
C ASP A 330 9.04 7.70 -0.55
N VAL A 331 8.80 7.65 -1.86
CA VAL A 331 7.49 7.90 -2.48
C VAL A 331 6.56 6.74 -2.20
N ILE A 332 5.44 7.00 -1.57
CA ILE A 332 4.36 6.02 -1.39
C ILE A 332 3.03 6.61 -1.84
N ASN A 333 2.16 5.73 -2.31
CA ASN A 333 0.81 6.05 -2.76
C ASN A 333 0.78 7.25 -3.73
N PRO A 334 1.62 7.25 -4.80
CA PRO A 334 1.53 8.28 -5.82
C PRO A 334 0.16 8.22 -6.47
N GLN A 335 -0.42 9.38 -6.81
CA GLN A 335 -1.70 9.45 -7.51
C GLN A 335 -1.66 10.56 -8.55
N LEU A 336 -1.76 10.14 -9.81
CA LEU A 336 -1.83 11.06 -10.94
C LEU A 336 -3.26 11.56 -11.11
N THR A 337 -3.41 12.89 -11.16
CA THR A 337 -4.67 13.61 -11.33
C THR A 337 -4.57 14.63 -12.46
N SER A 338 -5.69 15.28 -12.80
CA SER A 338 -5.68 16.41 -13.76
C SER A 338 -4.88 17.61 -13.29
N ALA A 339 -4.73 17.81 -11.98
CA ALA A 339 -3.95 18.91 -11.40
C ALA A 339 -2.44 18.61 -11.41
N GLY A 340 -2.05 17.34 -11.33
CA GLY A 340 -0.66 16.89 -11.22
C GLY A 340 -0.51 15.61 -10.44
N LEU A 341 0.70 15.34 -9.97
CA LEU A 341 1.04 14.16 -9.19
C LEU A 341 1.09 14.49 -7.70
N PHE A 342 0.29 13.78 -6.93
CA PHE A 342 0.35 13.78 -5.46
C PHE A 342 1.02 12.50 -4.98
N PHE A 343 1.76 12.58 -3.87
CA PHE A 343 2.31 11.40 -3.20
C PHE A 343 2.61 11.70 -1.73
N ILE A 344 2.67 10.68 -0.92
CA ILE A 344 3.13 10.78 0.46
C ILE A 344 4.64 10.49 0.49
N ASN A 345 5.39 11.32 1.19
CA ASN A 345 6.76 10.99 1.54
C ASN A 345 6.78 10.19 2.84
N ARG A 346 7.30 8.98 2.81
CA ARG A 346 7.30 8.08 3.96
C ARG A 346 8.17 8.53 5.12
N TYR A 347 9.19 9.37 4.86
CA TYR A 347 10.06 9.92 5.90
C TYR A 347 9.32 10.78 6.93
N ASP A 348 8.32 11.53 6.49
CA ASP A 348 7.59 12.50 7.31
C ASP A 348 6.07 12.31 7.32
N SER A 349 5.57 11.34 6.53
CA SER A 349 4.13 11.06 6.34
C SER A 349 3.34 12.25 5.81
N ARG A 350 3.97 13.18 5.09
CA ARG A 350 3.32 14.36 4.54
C ARG A 350 3.00 14.20 3.07
N LEU A 351 1.97 14.92 2.62
CA LEU A 351 1.55 14.96 1.22
C LEU A 351 2.39 15.97 0.46
N TYR A 352 2.92 15.53 -0.68
CA TYR A 352 3.68 16.35 -1.63
C TYR A 352 2.97 16.40 -2.97
N PHE A 353 3.23 17.46 -3.72
CA PHE A 353 2.59 17.73 -4.99
C PHE A 353 3.60 18.19 -6.04
N ILE A 354 3.43 17.70 -7.27
CA ILE A 354 4.11 18.17 -8.48
C ILE A 354 3.04 18.60 -9.48
N PRO A 355 2.95 19.87 -9.85
CA PRO A 355 1.96 20.36 -10.81
C PRO A 355 2.06 19.68 -12.18
N GLN A 356 0.93 19.51 -12.88
CA GLN A 356 0.85 18.86 -14.19
C GLN A 356 1.84 19.45 -15.21
N LYS A 357 2.02 20.78 -15.24
CA LYS A 357 2.95 21.47 -16.13
C LYS A 357 4.42 21.07 -15.98
N ASN A 358 4.78 20.47 -14.85
CA ASN A 358 6.15 20.03 -14.54
C ASN A 358 6.32 18.51 -14.76
N LEU A 359 5.27 17.81 -15.15
CA LEU A 359 5.33 16.39 -15.47
C LEU A 359 5.81 16.18 -16.91
N PRO A 360 6.42 15.03 -17.22
CA PRO A 360 7.17 14.85 -18.46
C PRO A 360 6.30 14.41 -19.67
N PHE A 361 4.96 14.63 -19.67
CA PHE A 361 4.06 14.20 -20.75
C PHE A 361 2.95 15.23 -21.02
#